data_29fa2052e7e19caf927406b364c74121
#
_entry.id   29fa2052e7e19caf927406b364c74121
#
_cell.length_a   1.000
_cell.length_b   1.000
_cell.length_c   1.000
_cell.angle_alpha   90.00
_cell.angle_beta   90.00
_cell.angle_gamma   90.00
#
_symmetry.space_group_name_H-M   'P 1'
#
loop_
_entity.id
_entity.type
_entity.pdbx_description
1 polymer ?
#
loop_
_entity_poly.entity_id
_entity_poly.type
_entity_poly.pdbx_seq_one_letter_code
_entity_poly.pdbx_strand_id
1 'polypeptide(L)'
;MAWRVVAIENPARLSLRDNQLVIAQETEATLPIEDIDALILDGYGMTATTNLLTALATKGTTTVICDEKHLPASVLLPYSQHSRQAKVSRQQLAMSQPLKKQLWQQIIISKITNQADVLQSIGLDDTALRAHISDVKSGDTSNRESLAARIYFDHLLDDATRRKPIWHNAALNYGYAMVRSHI
;
A
#
# COMPACT_ATOMS: atom_id res chain seq x y z
N MET A 1 -5.58 -9.69 -15.58
CA MET A 1 -5.60 -8.89 -14.33
C MET A 1 -4.23 -8.27 -14.22
N ALA A 2 -4.13 -6.96 -14.07
CA ALA A 2 -2.85 -6.27 -13.87
C ALA A 2 -2.19 -6.80 -12.60
N TRP A 3 -0.87 -6.94 -12.60
CA TRP A 3 -0.15 -7.60 -11.50
C TRP A 3 1.25 -6.99 -11.26
N ARG A 4 1.68 -6.09 -12.16
CA ARG A 4 3.01 -5.49 -12.07
C ARG A 4 2.97 -4.15 -11.34
N VAL A 5 3.82 -4.00 -10.37
CA VAL A 5 4.22 -2.70 -9.82
C VAL A 5 5.50 -2.27 -10.53
N VAL A 6 5.45 -1.12 -11.19
CA VAL A 6 6.58 -0.57 -11.95
C VAL A 6 7.07 0.68 -11.24
N ALA A 7 8.31 0.66 -10.76
CA ALA A 7 8.97 1.84 -10.19
C ALA A 7 10.01 2.40 -11.17
N ILE A 8 9.99 3.70 -11.40
CA ILE A 8 10.95 4.41 -12.23
C ILE A 8 11.67 5.41 -11.34
N GLU A 9 12.97 5.17 -11.14
CA GLU A 9 13.81 5.92 -10.19
C GLU A 9 14.80 6.87 -10.90
N ASN A 10 15.02 6.65 -12.20
CA ASN A 10 15.95 7.46 -12.98
C ASN A 10 15.22 8.38 -13.95
N PRO A 11 15.84 9.51 -14.37
CA PRO A 11 15.28 10.41 -15.38
C PRO A 11 14.83 9.63 -16.62
N ALA A 12 13.60 9.85 -17.06
CA ALA A 12 13.02 9.15 -18.20
C ALA A 12 11.96 10.00 -18.91
N ARG A 13 11.79 9.75 -20.20
CA ARG A 13 10.63 10.23 -20.96
C ARG A 13 9.63 9.09 -21.13
N LEU A 14 8.43 9.31 -20.60
CA LEU A 14 7.36 8.31 -20.58
C LEU A 14 6.29 8.66 -21.63
N SER A 15 5.97 7.71 -22.48
CA SER A 15 4.97 7.90 -23.53
C SER A 15 4.17 6.62 -23.77
N LEU A 16 3.06 6.74 -24.47
CA LEU A 16 2.25 5.63 -24.92
C LEU A 16 2.51 5.36 -26.41
N ARG A 17 2.81 4.11 -26.74
CA ARG A 17 2.92 3.63 -28.12
C ARG A 17 2.38 2.20 -28.20
N ASP A 18 1.48 1.92 -29.11
CA ASP A 18 0.89 0.60 -29.35
C ASP A 18 0.35 -0.09 -28.06
N ASN A 19 -0.35 0.67 -27.23
CA ASN A 19 -0.88 0.21 -25.95
C ASN A 19 0.19 -0.19 -24.93
N GLN A 20 1.43 0.28 -25.11
CA GLN A 20 2.55 0.03 -24.22
C GLN A 20 3.04 1.33 -23.59
N LEU A 21 3.40 1.26 -22.31
CA LEU A 21 4.24 2.25 -21.68
C LEU A 21 5.64 2.16 -22.30
N VAL A 22 6.08 3.23 -22.91
CA VAL A 22 7.44 3.39 -23.41
C VAL A 22 8.24 4.21 -22.42
N ILE A 23 9.34 3.65 -21.95
CA ILE A 23 10.28 4.27 -21.02
C ILE A 23 11.57 4.55 -21.81
N ALA A 24 11.78 5.80 -22.18
CA ALA A 24 12.97 6.22 -22.91
C ALA A 24 13.99 6.81 -21.93
N GLN A 25 15.11 6.12 -21.80
CA GLN A 25 16.32 6.50 -21.08
C GLN A 25 17.51 6.40 -22.05
N GLU A 26 18.68 5.94 -21.61
CA GLU A 26 19.79 5.58 -22.51
C GLU A 26 19.39 4.42 -23.45
N THR A 27 18.54 3.55 -22.96
CA THR A 27 17.88 2.48 -23.72
C THR A 27 16.38 2.62 -23.61
N GLU A 28 15.64 2.14 -24.62
CA GLU A 28 14.17 2.12 -24.60
C GLU A 28 13.67 0.79 -24.04
N ALA A 29 12.75 0.86 -23.07
CA ALA A 29 12.01 -0.29 -22.57
C ALA A 29 10.52 -0.08 -22.81
N THR A 30 9.80 -1.18 -23.05
CA THR A 30 8.34 -1.16 -23.26
C THR A 30 7.64 -2.16 -22.38
N LEU A 31 6.45 -1.80 -21.88
CA LEU A 31 5.61 -2.63 -21.03
C LEU A 31 4.14 -2.48 -21.44
N PRO A 32 3.39 -3.58 -21.62
CA PRO A 32 1.95 -3.50 -21.86
C PRO A 32 1.26 -2.78 -20.67
N ILE A 33 0.46 -1.75 -20.97
CA ILE A 33 -0.23 -0.99 -19.89
C ILE A 33 -1.27 -1.85 -19.17
N GLU A 34 -1.77 -2.90 -19.75
CA GLU A 34 -2.72 -3.84 -19.16
C GLU A 34 -2.12 -4.72 -18.06
N ASP A 35 -0.79 -4.87 -18.03
CA ASP A 35 -0.08 -5.61 -17.01
C ASP A 35 0.24 -4.74 -15.77
N ILE A 36 0.14 -3.41 -15.89
CA ILE A 36 0.58 -2.46 -14.86
C ILE A 36 -0.57 -2.18 -13.88
N ASP A 37 -0.41 -2.62 -12.65
CA ASP A 37 -1.32 -2.36 -11.54
C ASP A 37 -1.01 -1.01 -10.87
N ALA A 38 0.27 -0.76 -10.62
CA ALA A 38 0.74 0.52 -10.12
C ALA A 38 1.99 1.00 -10.88
N LEU A 39 2.05 2.31 -11.12
CA LEU A 39 3.23 3.00 -11.65
C LEU A 39 3.73 4.00 -10.60
N ILE A 40 4.96 3.83 -10.14
CA ILE A 40 5.61 4.70 -9.15
C ILE A 40 6.66 5.53 -9.87
N LEU A 41 6.52 6.85 -9.82
CA LEU A 41 7.46 7.81 -10.38
C LEU A 41 8.28 8.39 -9.22
N ASP A 42 9.46 7.80 -8.99
CA ASP A 42 10.31 8.09 -7.84
C ASP A 42 11.67 8.65 -8.29
N GLY A 43 11.64 9.82 -8.93
CA GLY A 43 12.86 10.48 -9.40
C GLY A 43 12.61 11.82 -10.05
N TYR A 44 13.69 12.56 -10.26
CA TYR A 44 13.68 13.87 -10.88
C TYR A 44 13.88 13.78 -12.41
N GLY A 45 13.45 14.83 -13.12
CA GLY A 45 13.68 14.95 -14.55
C GLY A 45 12.83 14.00 -15.40
N MET A 46 11.76 13.47 -14.85
CA MET A 46 10.81 12.66 -15.62
C MET A 46 9.82 13.54 -16.37
N THR A 47 9.46 13.10 -17.56
CA THR A 47 8.37 13.68 -18.34
C THR A 47 7.39 12.60 -18.76
N ALA A 48 6.10 12.87 -18.67
CA ALA A 48 5.07 11.94 -19.10
C ALA A 48 4.09 12.64 -20.05
N THR A 49 3.71 11.96 -21.13
CA THR A 49 2.70 12.48 -22.04
C THR A 49 1.30 12.34 -21.43
N THR A 50 0.43 13.33 -21.67
CA THR A 50 -0.97 13.29 -21.21
C THR A 50 -1.73 12.09 -21.77
N ASN A 51 -1.37 11.64 -22.99
CA ASN A 51 -1.98 10.45 -23.59
C ASN A 51 -1.66 9.18 -22.77
N LEU A 52 -0.42 9.03 -22.29
CA LEU A 52 -0.04 7.95 -21.39
C LEU A 52 -0.84 8.02 -20.08
N LEU A 53 -0.88 9.19 -19.44
CA LEU A 53 -1.59 9.37 -18.15
C LEU A 53 -3.07 9.05 -18.29
N THR A 54 -3.70 9.46 -19.39
CA THR A 54 -5.10 9.13 -19.70
C THR A 54 -5.30 7.63 -19.87
N ALA A 55 -4.40 6.97 -20.59
CA ALA A 55 -4.50 5.52 -20.83
C ALA A 55 -4.35 4.72 -19.52
N LEU A 56 -3.37 5.07 -18.68
CA LEU A 56 -3.18 4.46 -17.35
C LEU A 56 -4.42 4.66 -16.48
N ALA A 57 -4.92 5.89 -16.37
CA ALA A 57 -6.12 6.19 -15.61
C ALA A 57 -7.34 5.41 -16.12
N THR A 58 -7.54 5.31 -17.45
CA THR A 58 -8.65 4.56 -18.05
C THR A 58 -8.57 3.07 -17.74
N LYS A 59 -7.37 2.51 -17.64
CA LYS A 59 -7.14 1.11 -17.25
C LYS A 59 -7.28 0.87 -15.74
N GLY A 60 -7.33 1.92 -14.92
CA GLY A 60 -7.40 1.82 -13.46
C GLY A 60 -6.03 1.66 -12.79
N THR A 61 -4.95 1.89 -13.53
CA THR A 61 -3.60 1.87 -12.98
C THR A 61 -3.41 3.02 -12.01
N THR A 62 -3.01 2.73 -10.77
CA THR A 62 -2.64 3.77 -9.79
C THR A 62 -1.28 4.35 -10.14
N THR A 63 -1.21 5.65 -10.41
CA THR A 63 0.08 6.32 -10.65
C THR A 63 0.44 7.18 -9.45
N VAL A 64 1.54 6.84 -8.79
CA VAL A 64 2.09 7.53 -7.60
C VAL A 64 3.27 8.38 -8.04
N ILE A 65 3.31 9.64 -7.60
CA ILE A 65 4.45 10.54 -7.82
C ILE A 65 5.06 10.82 -6.46
N CYS A 66 6.37 10.58 -6.34
CA CYS A 66 7.11 10.78 -5.10
C CYS A 66 7.77 12.16 -5.05
N ASP A 67 8.03 12.64 -3.83
CA ASP A 67 8.78 13.85 -3.54
C ASP A 67 10.29 13.59 -3.46
N GLU A 68 11.07 14.63 -3.12
CA GLU A 68 12.52 14.57 -2.94
C GLU A 68 12.99 13.66 -1.80
N LYS A 69 12.07 13.22 -0.95
CA LYS A 69 12.34 12.28 0.15
C LYS A 69 11.90 10.85 -0.20
N HIS A 70 11.58 10.62 -1.47
CA HIS A 70 11.06 9.35 -1.97
C HIS A 70 9.72 8.94 -1.30
N LEU A 71 8.94 9.92 -0.84
CA LEU A 71 7.63 9.69 -0.26
C LEU A 71 6.53 10.05 -1.25
N PRO A 72 5.39 9.34 -1.25
CA PRO A 72 4.26 9.68 -2.09
C PRO A 72 3.77 11.11 -1.83
N ALA A 73 3.88 11.97 -2.84
CA ALA A 73 3.42 13.35 -2.82
C ALA A 73 2.07 13.53 -3.49
N SER A 74 1.79 12.77 -4.55
CA SER A 74 0.51 12.78 -5.23
C SER A 74 0.15 11.44 -5.86
N VAL A 75 -1.14 11.24 -6.10
CA VAL A 75 -1.66 10.06 -6.77
C VAL A 75 -2.59 10.50 -7.89
N LEU A 76 -2.38 9.97 -9.09
CA LEU A 76 -3.27 10.13 -10.21
C LEU A 76 -4.26 8.96 -10.22
N LEU A 77 -5.53 9.28 -10.07
CA LEU A 77 -6.63 8.31 -10.07
C LEU A 77 -7.62 8.60 -11.21
N PRO A 78 -8.33 7.57 -11.70
CA PRO A 78 -9.40 7.76 -12.67
C PRO A 78 -10.51 8.65 -12.11
N TYR A 79 -10.89 9.70 -12.85
CA TYR A 79 -11.97 10.59 -12.44
C TYR A 79 -13.36 9.93 -12.53
N SER A 80 -13.56 9.03 -13.50
CA SER A 80 -14.90 8.56 -13.90
C SER A 80 -15.21 7.09 -13.60
N GLN A 81 -14.30 6.33 -12.98
CA GLN A 81 -14.46 4.86 -12.87
C GLN A 81 -15.49 4.39 -11.82
N HIS A 82 -16.02 5.25 -10.98
CA HIS A 82 -16.87 4.81 -9.88
C HIS A 82 -18.28 5.42 -9.87
N SER A 83 -19.09 5.08 -10.85
CA SER A 83 -20.54 5.37 -10.80
C SER A 83 -21.22 4.85 -9.50
N ARG A 84 -20.61 3.87 -8.85
CA ARG A 84 -21.08 3.29 -7.58
C ARG A 84 -20.46 3.90 -6.33
N GLN A 85 -19.41 4.73 -6.43
CA GLN A 85 -18.68 5.26 -5.27
C GLN A 85 -19.59 5.99 -4.28
N ALA A 86 -20.44 6.88 -4.78
CA ALA A 86 -21.40 7.60 -3.94
C ALA A 86 -22.38 6.65 -3.23
N LYS A 87 -22.81 5.57 -3.89
CA LYS A 87 -23.67 4.54 -3.29
C LYS A 87 -22.93 3.78 -2.20
N VAL A 88 -21.71 3.30 -2.48
CA VAL A 88 -20.87 2.57 -1.52
C VAL A 88 -20.55 3.44 -0.31
N SER A 89 -20.15 4.71 -0.51
CA SER A 89 -19.88 5.64 0.58
C SER A 89 -21.09 5.87 1.47
N ARG A 90 -22.28 6.04 0.87
CA ARG A 90 -23.53 6.16 1.66
C ARG A 90 -23.82 4.89 2.46
N GLN A 91 -23.61 3.71 1.88
CA GLN A 91 -23.80 2.44 2.58
C GLN A 91 -22.81 2.30 3.76
N GLN A 92 -21.53 2.68 3.55
CA GLN A 92 -20.52 2.68 4.60
C GLN A 92 -20.88 3.64 5.75
N LEU A 93 -21.34 4.85 5.42
CA LEU A 93 -21.79 5.82 6.42
C LEU A 93 -23.00 5.33 7.20
N ALA A 94 -23.94 4.66 6.53
CA ALA A 94 -25.18 4.13 7.11
C ALA A 94 -24.99 2.83 7.90
N MET A 95 -23.77 2.24 7.93
CA MET A 95 -23.51 1.05 8.73
C MET A 95 -23.85 1.25 10.20
N SER A 96 -24.55 0.28 10.80
CA SER A 96 -24.85 0.28 12.23
C SER A 96 -23.55 0.16 13.06
N GLN A 97 -23.57 0.70 14.27
CA GLN A 97 -22.41 0.62 15.19
C GLN A 97 -22.02 -0.83 15.53
N PRO A 98 -22.94 -1.77 15.77
CA PRO A 98 -22.59 -3.17 15.97
C PRO A 98 -21.83 -3.77 14.78
N LEU A 99 -22.30 -3.51 13.55
CA LEU A 99 -21.64 -3.98 12.32
C LEU A 99 -20.22 -3.41 12.19
N LYS A 100 -20.05 -2.09 12.41
CA LYS A 100 -18.72 -1.45 12.40
C LYS A 100 -17.77 -2.12 13.39
N LYS A 101 -18.23 -2.40 14.60
CA LYS A 101 -17.43 -3.07 15.65
C LYS A 101 -17.06 -4.51 15.28
N GLN A 102 -17.96 -5.26 14.64
CA GLN A 102 -17.68 -6.62 14.16
C GLN A 102 -16.66 -6.61 13.02
N LEU A 103 -16.82 -5.72 12.03
CA LEU A 103 -15.85 -5.57 10.95
C LEU A 103 -14.47 -5.15 11.48
N TRP A 104 -14.43 -4.22 12.43
CA TRP A 104 -13.20 -3.83 13.09
C TRP A 104 -12.51 -5.01 13.78
N GLN A 105 -13.25 -5.83 14.51
CA GLN A 105 -12.73 -7.06 15.12
C GLN A 105 -12.07 -7.98 14.09
N GLN A 106 -12.74 -8.21 12.93
CA GLN A 106 -12.18 -9.06 11.87
C GLN A 106 -10.88 -8.48 11.28
N ILE A 107 -10.82 -7.16 11.08
CA ILE A 107 -9.62 -6.46 10.61
C ILE A 107 -8.47 -6.65 11.60
N ILE A 108 -8.72 -6.47 12.90
CA ILE A 108 -7.70 -6.65 13.93
C ILE A 108 -7.21 -8.09 14.02
N ILE A 109 -8.11 -9.07 13.98
CA ILE A 109 -7.76 -10.49 13.93
C ILE A 109 -6.85 -10.76 12.72
N SER A 110 -7.26 -10.35 11.53
CA SER A 110 -6.45 -10.55 10.31
C SER A 110 -5.07 -9.88 10.41
N LYS A 111 -5.02 -8.67 10.98
CA LYS A 111 -3.76 -7.94 11.17
C LYS A 111 -2.81 -8.69 12.10
N ILE A 112 -3.29 -9.16 13.26
CA ILE A 112 -2.47 -9.90 14.22
C ILE A 112 -2.03 -11.24 13.61
N THR A 113 -2.91 -11.92 12.89
CA THR A 113 -2.58 -13.17 12.19
C THR A 113 -1.44 -12.94 11.19
N ASN A 114 -1.56 -11.92 10.32
CA ASN A 114 -0.51 -11.60 9.36
C ASN A 114 0.82 -11.26 10.04
N GLN A 115 0.79 -10.55 11.18
CA GLN A 115 2.01 -10.26 11.95
C GLN A 115 2.63 -11.55 12.51
N ALA A 116 1.84 -12.47 13.04
CA ALA A 116 2.31 -13.77 13.51
C ALA A 116 2.92 -14.59 12.36
N ASP A 117 2.25 -14.64 11.22
CA ASP A 117 2.72 -15.37 10.04
C ASP A 117 4.05 -14.80 9.51
N VAL A 118 4.24 -13.48 9.57
CA VAL A 118 5.53 -12.84 9.22
C VAL A 118 6.64 -13.29 10.18
N LEU A 119 6.42 -13.24 11.51
CA LEU A 119 7.42 -13.71 12.48
C LEU A 119 7.77 -15.18 12.24
N GLN A 120 6.76 -16.04 12.05
CA GLN A 120 6.96 -17.45 11.75
C GLN A 120 7.79 -17.66 10.47
N SER A 121 7.51 -16.90 9.42
CA SER A 121 8.19 -17.02 8.12
C SER A 121 9.68 -16.71 8.19
N ILE A 122 10.11 -15.91 9.16
CA ILE A 122 11.51 -15.52 9.40
C ILE A 122 12.12 -16.26 10.60
N GLY A 123 11.42 -17.27 11.13
CA GLY A 123 11.92 -18.13 12.21
C GLY A 123 11.89 -17.52 13.61
N LEU A 124 11.09 -16.46 13.83
CA LEU A 124 10.88 -15.86 15.14
C LEU A 124 9.64 -16.43 15.84
N ASP A 125 9.60 -16.31 17.17
CA ASP A 125 8.48 -16.80 17.98
C ASP A 125 7.22 -15.94 17.75
N ASP A 126 6.13 -16.60 17.38
CA ASP A 126 4.82 -16.00 17.12
C ASP A 126 3.75 -16.36 18.16
N THR A 127 4.09 -17.20 19.14
CA THR A 127 3.16 -17.77 20.11
C THR A 127 2.38 -16.71 20.87
N ALA A 128 3.06 -15.65 21.33
CA ALA A 128 2.44 -14.57 22.07
C ALA A 128 1.43 -13.79 21.21
N LEU A 129 1.71 -13.59 19.91
CA LEU A 129 0.79 -12.94 18.98
C LEU A 129 -0.47 -13.79 18.76
N ARG A 130 -0.30 -15.08 18.52
CA ARG A 130 -1.43 -16.00 18.31
C ARG A 130 -2.35 -16.08 19.54
N ALA A 131 -1.81 -15.99 20.73
CA ALA A 131 -2.61 -15.96 21.96
C ALA A 131 -3.54 -14.71 22.01
N HIS A 132 -3.13 -13.58 21.44
CA HIS A 132 -3.97 -12.37 21.40
C HIS A 132 -5.13 -12.47 20.41
N ILE A 133 -5.08 -13.32 19.39
CA ILE A 133 -6.12 -13.44 18.36
C ILE A 133 -7.47 -13.84 18.98
N SER A 134 -7.48 -14.84 19.87
CA SER A 134 -8.71 -15.33 20.53
C SER A 134 -9.33 -14.30 21.48
N ASP A 135 -8.55 -13.34 21.94
CA ASP A 135 -8.97 -12.35 22.93
C ASP A 135 -9.51 -11.04 22.29
N VAL A 136 -9.47 -10.91 20.96
CA VAL A 136 -9.98 -9.73 20.25
C VAL A 136 -11.49 -9.69 20.36
N LYS A 137 -12.01 -8.73 21.10
CA LYS A 137 -13.45 -8.49 21.27
C LYS A 137 -13.98 -7.54 20.19
N SER A 138 -15.30 -7.54 20.04
CA SER A 138 -15.99 -6.62 19.11
C SER A 138 -15.60 -5.18 19.39
N GLY A 139 -15.05 -4.49 18.37
CA GLY A 139 -14.51 -3.12 18.46
C GLY A 139 -13.17 -3.01 19.17
N ASP A 140 -12.47 -4.13 19.41
CA ASP A 140 -11.16 -4.21 20.09
C ASP A 140 -11.12 -3.42 21.42
N THR A 141 -12.15 -3.57 22.24
CA THR A 141 -12.29 -2.83 23.51
C THR A 141 -11.14 -3.07 24.50
N SER A 142 -10.41 -4.17 24.35
CA SER A 142 -9.23 -4.53 25.16
C SER A 142 -7.91 -4.07 24.54
N ASN A 143 -7.96 -3.32 23.41
CA ASN A 143 -6.79 -2.77 22.69
C ASN A 143 -5.73 -3.85 22.36
N ARG A 144 -6.18 -5.00 21.88
CA ARG A 144 -5.31 -6.13 21.50
C ARG A 144 -4.41 -5.78 20.32
N GLU A 145 -4.89 -4.90 19.43
CA GLU A 145 -4.08 -4.37 18.31
C GLU A 145 -2.77 -3.75 18.83
N SER A 146 -2.87 -2.85 19.80
CA SER A 146 -1.69 -2.15 20.33
C SER A 146 -0.72 -3.08 21.05
N LEU A 147 -1.25 -4.05 21.82
CA LEU A 147 -0.42 -5.04 22.52
C LEU A 147 0.30 -5.96 21.53
N ALA A 148 -0.42 -6.47 20.54
CA ALA A 148 0.17 -7.31 19.50
C ALA A 148 1.20 -6.55 18.65
N ALA A 149 0.92 -5.31 18.28
CA ALA A 149 1.87 -4.47 17.53
C ALA A 149 3.17 -4.24 18.32
N ARG A 150 3.09 -4.05 19.63
CA ARG A 150 4.28 -3.92 20.48
C ARG A 150 5.13 -5.20 20.45
N ILE A 151 4.52 -6.36 20.70
CA ILE A 151 5.21 -7.65 20.66
C ILE A 151 5.84 -7.88 19.29
N TYR A 152 5.08 -7.64 18.21
CA TYR A 152 5.56 -7.81 16.85
C TYR A 152 6.82 -6.99 16.55
N PHE A 153 6.81 -5.69 16.89
CA PHE A 153 7.94 -4.83 16.61
C PHE A 153 9.12 -5.05 17.55
N ASP A 154 8.88 -5.47 18.79
CA ASP A 154 9.95 -5.86 19.72
C ASP A 154 10.72 -7.07 19.17
N HIS A 155 10.02 -8.08 18.62
CA HIS A 155 10.67 -9.24 17.97
C HIS A 155 11.31 -8.89 16.63
N LEU A 156 10.65 -8.08 15.79
CA LEU A 156 11.13 -7.76 14.46
C LEU A 156 12.34 -6.83 14.45
N LEU A 157 12.47 -5.95 15.44
CA LEU A 157 13.45 -4.87 15.47
C LEU A 157 14.55 -5.06 16.54
N ASP A 158 14.65 -6.24 17.13
CA ASP A 158 15.69 -6.60 18.11
C ASP A 158 15.88 -5.49 19.17
N ASP A 159 14.86 -5.28 20.01
CA ASP A 159 14.79 -4.25 21.05
C ASP A 159 14.77 -2.77 20.58
N ALA A 160 14.69 -2.53 19.29
CA ALA A 160 14.50 -1.20 18.75
C ALA A 160 13.00 -0.83 18.69
N THR A 161 12.61 0.23 19.37
CA THR A 161 11.21 0.67 19.31
C THR A 161 10.87 1.31 17.97
N ARG A 162 9.61 1.15 17.53
CA ARG A 162 9.06 1.73 16.28
C ARG A 162 9.19 3.27 16.19
N ARG A 163 9.52 3.95 17.31
CA ARG A 163 9.65 5.41 17.39
C ARG A 163 11.09 5.92 17.29
N LYS A 164 12.10 5.05 17.35
CA LYS A 164 13.49 5.46 17.24
C LYS A 164 13.83 5.86 15.80
N PRO A 165 14.64 6.91 15.57
CA PRO A 165 15.08 7.32 14.23
C PRO A 165 16.19 6.41 13.72
N ILE A 166 15.87 5.17 13.40
CA ILE A 166 16.76 4.16 12.86
C ILE A 166 16.34 3.81 11.43
N TRP A 167 17.26 3.30 10.63
CA TRP A 167 17.04 3.00 9.23
C TRP A 167 15.88 1.98 9.00
N HIS A 168 15.73 0.99 9.88
CA HIS A 168 14.62 0.03 9.81
C HIS A 168 13.25 0.73 9.87
N ASN A 169 13.10 1.70 10.76
CA ASN A 169 11.87 2.47 10.88
C ASN A 169 11.64 3.38 9.67
N ALA A 170 12.70 3.93 9.08
CA ALA A 170 12.60 4.70 7.84
C ALA A 170 12.13 3.81 6.68
N ALA A 171 12.72 2.62 6.52
CA ALA A 171 12.31 1.64 5.52
C ALA A 171 10.86 1.17 5.69
N LEU A 172 10.43 0.87 6.92
CA LEU A 172 9.05 0.51 7.22
C LEU A 172 8.07 1.66 6.93
N ASN A 173 8.44 2.91 7.28
CA ASN A 173 7.61 4.09 6.99
C ASN A 173 7.44 4.29 5.48
N TYR A 174 8.53 4.14 4.72
CA TYR A 174 8.50 4.20 3.28
C TYR A 174 7.58 3.13 2.69
N GLY A 175 7.78 1.86 3.05
CA GLY A 175 6.94 0.75 2.60
C GLY A 175 5.46 0.95 2.92
N TYR A 176 5.13 1.36 4.14
CA TYR A 176 3.75 1.66 4.52
C TYR A 176 3.16 2.86 3.75
N ALA A 177 3.97 3.89 3.46
CA ALA A 177 3.51 5.03 2.67
C ALA A 177 3.18 4.59 1.24
N MET A 178 4.05 3.77 0.62
CA MET A 178 3.84 3.25 -0.73
C MET A 178 2.59 2.36 -0.82
N VAL A 179 2.44 1.38 0.08
CA VAL A 179 1.25 0.51 0.11
C VAL A 179 -0.02 1.34 0.30
N ARG A 180 -0.01 2.29 1.24
CA ARG A 180 -1.18 3.13 1.52
C ARG A 180 -1.55 4.05 0.35
N SER A 181 -0.59 4.49 -0.47
CA SER A 181 -0.87 5.34 -1.63
C SER A 181 -1.52 4.55 -2.77
N HIS A 182 -1.38 3.22 -2.76
CA HIS A 182 -1.95 2.33 -3.78
C HIS A 182 -3.35 1.80 -3.42
N ILE A 183 -3.69 1.72 -2.14
CA ILE A 183 -5.01 1.28 -1.65
C ILE A 183 -6.04 2.42 -1.66
#